data_ae4d0078d092380ac8e90fc32d2f9cbe
#
_entry.id   ae4d0078d092380ac8e90fc32d2f9cbe
#
_cell.length_a   1.000
_cell.length_b   1.000
_cell.length_c   1.000
_cell.angle_alpha   90.00
_cell.angle_beta   90.00
_cell.angle_gamma   90.00
#
_symmetry.space_group_name_H-M   'P 1'
#
loop_
_entity.id
_entity.type
_entity.pdbx_description
1 polymer ?
#
loop_
_entity_poly.entity_id
_entity_poly.type
_entity_poly.pdbx_seq_one_letter_code
_entity_poly.pdbx_strand_id
1 'polypeptide(L)'
;MKYATLNAFKMCLIWLLILLPAEGNADYTQDPIKVGKVTNEIRMGKFAGNQNLAFGVKNILEELLLDLDYDLSDRATTQVNVRLVFFDIKNIGKSIGIYHNKVSATQIIAIGELVVDGKVKKRTTQKGVSKEISNSTLVVASDGTFNQQTASNALKKVCEQIIKDLLKWKRFYY
;
A
#
# COMPACT_ATOMS: atom_id res chain seq x y z
N MET A 1 -23.13 31.95 60.57
CA MET A 1 -22.29 32.40 59.46
C MET A 1 -21.41 31.31 58.83
N LYS A 2 -21.52 29.99 59.12
CA LYS A 2 -20.65 28.94 58.58
C LYS A 2 -21.19 28.21 57.29
N TYR A 3 -22.43 28.44 56.90
CA TYR A 3 -23.04 27.74 55.76
C TYR A 3 -23.05 28.52 54.45
N ALA A 4 -22.83 29.85 54.48
CA ALA A 4 -22.82 30.67 53.27
C ALA A 4 -21.55 30.51 52.45
N THR A 5 -20.40 30.26 53.08
CA THR A 5 -19.11 30.10 52.40
C THR A 5 -18.97 28.76 51.67
N LEU A 6 -19.65 27.72 52.17
CA LEU A 6 -19.57 26.37 51.54
C LEU A 6 -20.33 26.28 50.24
N ASN A 7 -21.44 27.02 50.08
CA ASN A 7 -22.22 27.03 48.86
C ASN A 7 -21.57 27.87 47.77
N ALA A 8 -20.88 28.95 48.12
CA ALA A 8 -20.12 29.77 47.14
C ALA A 8 -18.96 28.97 46.54
N PHE A 9 -18.27 28.15 47.33
CA PHE A 9 -17.17 27.31 46.85
C PHE A 9 -17.64 26.18 45.92
N LYS A 10 -18.79 25.56 46.20
CA LYS A 10 -19.41 24.56 45.33
C LYS A 10 -19.87 25.13 44.00
N MET A 11 -20.44 26.34 43.98
CA MET A 11 -20.82 27.01 42.74
C MET A 11 -19.61 27.39 41.88
N CYS A 12 -18.52 27.87 42.48
CA CYS A 12 -17.27 28.16 41.71
C CYS A 12 -16.67 26.90 41.09
N LEU A 13 -16.74 25.74 41.79
CA LEU A 13 -16.18 24.48 41.25
C LEU A 13 -17.01 23.96 40.05
N ILE A 14 -18.32 24.17 40.05
CA ILE A 14 -19.20 23.80 38.93
C ILE A 14 -18.94 24.70 37.71
N TRP A 15 -18.72 25.99 37.93
CA TRP A 15 -18.37 26.92 36.84
C TRP A 15 -16.98 26.64 36.24
N LEU A 16 -16.03 26.17 37.04
CA LEU A 16 -14.69 25.80 36.57
C LEU A 16 -14.73 24.55 35.69
N LEU A 17 -15.63 23.61 35.96
CA LEU A 17 -15.83 22.39 35.16
C LEU A 17 -16.49 22.67 33.79
N ILE A 18 -17.27 23.75 33.67
CA ILE A 18 -17.92 24.14 32.40
C ILE A 18 -16.95 24.92 31.49
N LEU A 19 -15.85 25.46 32.04
CA LEU A 19 -14.83 26.18 31.30
C LEU A 19 -13.67 25.31 30.82
N LEU A 20 -13.67 24.01 31.11
CA LEU A 20 -12.76 23.09 30.43
C LEU A 20 -13.17 23.09 28.95
N PRO A 21 -12.29 23.55 28.04
CA PRO A 21 -12.56 23.38 26.63
C PRO A 21 -12.81 21.89 26.43
N ALA A 22 -13.99 21.53 25.93
CA ALA A 22 -14.17 20.21 25.38
C ALA A 22 -13.01 20.05 24.39
N GLU A 23 -12.06 19.17 24.72
CA GLU A 23 -11.07 18.74 23.75
C GLU A 23 -11.91 18.17 22.61
N GLY A 24 -12.26 19.04 21.66
CA GLY A 24 -12.82 18.60 20.42
C GLY A 24 -11.79 17.64 19.88
N ASN A 25 -12.18 16.36 19.76
CA ASN A 25 -11.45 15.44 18.94
C ASN A 25 -11.26 16.18 17.61
N ALA A 26 -10.08 16.78 17.43
CA ALA A 26 -9.70 17.27 16.14
C ALA A 26 -9.77 16.05 15.24
N ASP A 27 -10.86 15.96 14.53
CA ASP A 27 -11.06 14.97 13.49
C ASP A 27 -9.93 15.27 12.50
N TYR A 28 -8.81 14.55 12.66
CA TYR A 28 -7.67 14.65 11.78
C TYR A 28 -8.10 14.09 10.44
N THR A 29 -8.95 14.82 9.74
CA THR A 29 -9.28 14.53 8.35
C THR A 29 -7.96 14.63 7.59
N GLN A 30 -7.42 13.47 7.26
CA GLN A 30 -6.22 13.41 6.42
C GLN A 30 -6.55 14.12 5.11
N ASP A 31 -5.63 14.99 4.65
CA ASP A 31 -5.82 15.64 3.35
C ASP A 31 -6.18 14.59 2.29
N PRO A 32 -7.19 14.87 1.45
CA PRO A 32 -7.62 13.93 0.43
C PRO A 32 -6.46 13.58 -0.49
N ILE A 33 -6.44 12.32 -0.92
CA ILE A 33 -5.41 11.76 -1.78
C ILE A 33 -6.06 11.08 -2.99
N LYS A 34 -5.32 10.92 -4.07
CA LYS A 34 -5.77 10.11 -5.22
C LYS A 34 -4.66 9.22 -5.75
N VAL A 35 -5.06 8.15 -6.41
CA VAL A 35 -4.18 7.41 -7.28
C VAL A 35 -4.09 8.15 -8.60
N GLY A 36 -2.90 8.66 -8.90
CA GLY A 36 -2.65 9.41 -10.11
C GLY A 36 -2.32 8.49 -11.29
N LYS A 37 -1.21 8.76 -11.97
CA LYS A 37 -0.81 8.01 -13.16
C LYS A 37 -0.22 6.66 -12.79
N VAL A 38 -0.81 5.57 -13.30
CA VAL A 38 -0.23 4.23 -13.27
C VAL A 38 0.25 3.87 -14.68
N THR A 39 1.55 3.59 -14.84
CA THR A 39 2.14 3.22 -16.12
C THR A 39 2.81 1.86 -16.06
N ASN A 40 2.69 1.12 -17.15
CA ASN A 40 3.38 -0.14 -17.33
C ASN A 40 4.50 0.05 -18.37
N GLU A 41 5.73 0.13 -17.87
CA GLU A 41 6.95 0.23 -18.68
C GLU A 41 7.69 -1.13 -18.78
N ILE A 42 7.03 -2.19 -18.30
CA ILE A 42 7.61 -3.52 -18.29
C ILE A 42 7.81 -3.98 -19.75
N ARG A 43 9.05 -4.28 -20.09
CA ARG A 43 9.36 -5.08 -21.27
C ARG A 43 9.09 -6.54 -20.90
N MET A 44 7.89 -6.98 -21.21
CA MET A 44 7.50 -8.36 -20.91
C MET A 44 8.37 -9.31 -21.72
N GLY A 45 9.02 -10.23 -21.02
CA GLY A 45 9.70 -11.36 -21.66
C GLY A 45 8.70 -12.30 -22.35
N LYS A 46 9.21 -13.26 -23.10
CA LYS A 46 8.49 -14.22 -23.96
C LYS A 46 7.32 -14.96 -23.28
N PHE A 47 7.32 -15.03 -21.94
CA PHE A 47 6.39 -15.86 -21.14
C PHE A 47 5.25 -15.08 -20.48
N ALA A 48 5.29 -13.75 -20.44
CA ALA A 48 4.33 -12.97 -19.67
C ALA A 48 3.07 -12.55 -20.45
N GLY A 49 3.07 -12.75 -21.77
CA GLY A 49 1.94 -12.35 -22.61
C GLY A 49 1.66 -10.84 -22.58
N ASN A 50 0.57 -10.43 -23.21
CA ASN A 50 0.18 -9.01 -23.30
C ASN A 50 -0.77 -8.60 -22.16
N GLN A 51 -0.36 -8.82 -20.91
CA GLN A 51 -1.19 -8.55 -19.73
C GLN A 51 -1.14 -7.08 -19.31
N ASN A 52 -2.28 -6.44 -19.15
CA ASN A 52 -2.34 -5.07 -18.64
C ASN A 52 -2.33 -5.08 -17.10
N LEU A 53 -1.13 -5.11 -16.51
CA LEU A 53 -0.96 -5.10 -15.06
C LEU A 53 -1.29 -3.73 -14.43
N ALA A 54 -1.33 -2.65 -15.21
CA ALA A 54 -1.56 -1.30 -14.69
C ALA A 54 -2.95 -1.13 -14.07
N PHE A 55 -3.97 -1.77 -14.65
CA PHE A 55 -5.34 -1.71 -14.12
C PHE A 55 -5.44 -2.30 -12.71
N GLY A 56 -4.85 -3.47 -12.48
CA GLY A 56 -4.83 -4.10 -11.16
C GLY A 56 -4.09 -3.28 -10.11
N VAL A 57 -3.03 -2.57 -10.50
CA VAL A 57 -2.26 -1.70 -9.60
C VAL A 57 -3.11 -0.55 -9.07
N LYS A 58 -3.89 0.11 -9.93
CA LYS A 58 -4.74 1.23 -9.50
C LYS A 58 -5.72 0.79 -8.42
N ASN A 59 -6.44 -0.30 -8.65
CA ASN A 59 -7.43 -0.82 -7.69
C ASN A 59 -6.77 -1.21 -6.35
N ILE A 60 -5.61 -1.88 -6.39
CA ILE A 60 -4.86 -2.26 -5.18
C ILE A 60 -4.44 -1.02 -4.39
N LEU A 61 -3.97 0.04 -5.06
CA LEU A 61 -3.55 1.28 -4.40
C LEU A 61 -4.73 2.01 -3.76
N GLU A 62 -5.88 2.08 -4.44
CA GLU A 62 -7.09 2.69 -3.91
C GLU A 62 -7.59 1.92 -2.67
N GLU A 63 -7.64 0.58 -2.73
CA GLU A 63 -7.97 -0.28 -1.58
C GLU A 63 -7.03 -0.02 -0.39
N LEU A 64 -5.71 0.00 -0.62
CA LEU A 64 -4.72 0.23 0.43
C LEU A 64 -4.81 1.63 1.05
N LEU A 65 -5.15 2.65 0.26
CA LEU A 65 -5.34 4.00 0.78
C LEU A 65 -6.60 4.09 1.65
N LEU A 66 -7.70 3.44 1.24
CA LEU A 66 -8.93 3.34 2.04
C LEU A 66 -8.69 2.57 3.35
N ASP A 67 -7.94 1.45 3.30
CA ASP A 67 -7.56 0.68 4.50
C ASP A 67 -6.72 1.50 5.51
N LEU A 68 -6.11 2.58 5.06
CA LEU A 68 -5.33 3.52 5.88
C LEU A 68 -6.12 4.78 6.26
N ASP A 69 -7.44 4.76 6.08
CA ASP A 69 -8.38 5.85 6.40
C ASP A 69 -8.11 7.15 5.62
N TYR A 70 -7.53 7.05 4.41
CA TYR A 70 -7.41 8.20 3.52
C TYR A 70 -8.72 8.46 2.77
N ASP A 71 -9.12 9.73 2.70
CA ASP A 71 -10.22 10.16 1.83
C ASP A 71 -9.75 10.20 0.37
N LEU A 72 -10.42 9.43 -0.51
CA LEU A 72 -10.12 9.40 -1.92
C LEU A 72 -10.93 10.47 -2.66
N SER A 73 -10.26 11.39 -3.32
CA SER A 73 -10.91 12.45 -4.08
C SER A 73 -10.17 12.76 -5.38
N ASP A 74 -10.90 12.75 -6.49
CA ASP A 74 -10.34 13.13 -7.80
C ASP A 74 -9.82 14.58 -7.84
N ARG A 75 -10.32 15.43 -6.93
CA ARG A 75 -9.87 16.82 -6.79
C ARG A 75 -8.64 16.99 -5.91
N ALA A 76 -8.15 15.89 -5.31
CA ALA A 76 -6.99 15.95 -4.43
C ALA A 76 -5.76 16.50 -5.15
N THR A 77 -5.03 17.39 -4.48
CA THR A 77 -3.74 17.91 -4.95
C THR A 77 -2.59 16.95 -4.65
N THR A 78 -2.80 16.04 -3.68
CA THR A 78 -1.88 14.96 -3.34
C THR A 78 -2.22 13.71 -4.14
N GLN A 79 -1.23 13.14 -4.84
CA GLN A 79 -1.43 11.94 -5.63
C GLN A 79 -0.26 10.97 -5.53
N VAL A 80 -0.57 9.68 -5.64
CA VAL A 80 0.42 8.61 -5.75
C VAL A 80 0.48 8.13 -7.18
N ASN A 81 1.64 8.29 -7.82
CA ASN A 81 1.92 7.75 -9.15
C ASN A 81 2.75 6.48 -9.03
N VAL A 82 2.49 5.49 -9.89
CA VAL A 82 3.26 4.24 -9.89
C VAL A 82 3.67 3.88 -11.31
N ARG A 83 4.93 3.47 -11.48
CA ARG A 83 5.48 2.91 -12.71
C ARG A 83 5.95 1.48 -12.46
N LEU A 84 5.38 0.54 -13.18
CA LEU A 84 5.89 -0.83 -13.23
C LEU A 84 7.08 -0.87 -14.19
N VAL A 85 8.25 -1.27 -13.70
CA VAL A 85 9.48 -1.22 -14.50
C VAL A 85 10.10 -2.58 -14.78
N PHE A 86 9.76 -3.59 -13.98
CA PHE A 86 10.33 -4.92 -14.13
C PHE A 86 9.34 -6.01 -13.70
N PHE A 87 9.31 -7.09 -14.47
CA PHE A 87 8.59 -8.31 -14.18
C PHE A 87 9.44 -9.51 -14.58
N ASP A 88 9.56 -10.50 -13.69
CA ASP A 88 10.30 -11.73 -13.98
C ASP A 88 9.66 -12.91 -13.25
N ILE A 89 9.72 -14.07 -13.88
CA ILE A 89 9.30 -15.35 -13.28
C ILE A 89 10.52 -16.26 -13.25
N LYS A 90 10.99 -16.56 -12.05
CA LYS A 90 12.10 -17.48 -11.81
C LYS A 90 11.58 -18.83 -11.36
N ASN A 91 11.95 -19.86 -12.07
CA ASN A 91 11.69 -21.23 -11.71
C ASN A 91 12.97 -21.86 -11.16
N ILE A 92 12.92 -22.29 -9.90
CA ILE A 92 14.02 -23.00 -9.26
C ILE A 92 13.50 -24.40 -8.96
N GLY A 93 13.93 -25.38 -9.77
CA GLY A 93 13.63 -26.80 -9.58
C GLY A 93 14.79 -27.53 -8.94
N LYS A 94 14.49 -28.42 -7.98
CA LYS A 94 15.41 -29.45 -7.50
C LYS A 94 14.73 -30.78 -7.63
N SER A 95 15.41 -31.74 -8.28
CA SER A 95 14.94 -33.11 -8.44
C SER A 95 15.85 -34.03 -7.60
N ILE A 96 15.23 -34.86 -6.78
CA ILE A 96 15.93 -35.90 -6.01
C ILE A 96 15.19 -37.22 -6.26
N GLY A 97 15.77 -38.08 -7.11
CA GLY A 97 15.13 -39.31 -7.57
C GLY A 97 13.83 -39.02 -8.32
N ILE A 98 12.72 -39.63 -7.91
CA ILE A 98 11.39 -39.43 -8.49
C ILE A 98 10.66 -38.21 -7.97
N TYR A 99 11.22 -37.52 -6.98
CA TYR A 99 10.60 -36.32 -6.38
C TYR A 99 11.10 -35.05 -7.09
N HIS A 100 10.16 -34.25 -7.56
CA HIS A 100 10.44 -32.95 -8.19
C HIS A 100 9.84 -31.87 -7.31
N ASN A 101 10.72 -31.04 -6.76
CA ASN A 101 10.30 -29.85 -6.02
C ASN A 101 10.57 -28.63 -6.92
N LYS A 102 9.52 -27.92 -7.28
CA LYS A 102 9.60 -26.73 -8.09
C LYS A 102 9.12 -25.51 -7.28
N VAL A 103 9.97 -24.50 -7.23
CA VAL A 103 9.64 -23.20 -6.66
C VAL A 103 9.56 -22.18 -7.81
N SER A 104 8.38 -21.67 -8.04
CA SER A 104 8.18 -20.54 -8.96
C SER A 104 8.15 -19.23 -8.14
N ALA A 105 8.96 -18.26 -8.50
CA ALA A 105 8.99 -16.96 -7.86
C ALA A 105 8.68 -15.87 -8.89
N THR A 106 7.57 -15.17 -8.70
CA THR A 106 7.23 -13.97 -9.45
C THR A 106 7.79 -12.75 -8.76
N GLN A 107 8.56 -11.95 -9.48
CA GLN A 107 9.18 -10.73 -8.99
C GLN A 107 8.67 -9.55 -9.81
N ILE A 108 8.25 -8.49 -9.12
CA ILE A 108 7.84 -7.22 -9.72
C ILE A 108 8.62 -6.10 -9.06
N ILE A 109 9.12 -5.14 -9.86
CA ILE A 109 9.72 -3.91 -9.35
C ILE A 109 8.89 -2.75 -9.87
N ALA A 110 8.56 -1.84 -8.97
CA ALA A 110 7.84 -0.63 -9.31
C ALA A 110 8.46 0.59 -8.62
N ILE A 111 8.31 1.73 -9.26
CA ILE A 111 8.70 3.04 -8.75
C ILE A 111 7.42 3.77 -8.37
N GLY A 112 7.34 4.17 -7.10
CA GLY A 112 6.27 5.01 -6.56
C GLY A 112 6.73 6.45 -6.39
N GLU A 113 5.85 7.40 -6.66
CA GLU A 113 6.09 8.83 -6.49
C GLU A 113 4.91 9.46 -5.74
N LEU A 114 5.22 10.20 -4.68
CA LEU A 114 4.26 11.08 -4.02
C LEU A 114 4.39 12.47 -4.63
N VAL A 115 3.31 12.94 -5.23
CA VAL A 115 3.23 14.27 -5.86
C VAL A 115 2.26 15.12 -5.05
N VAL A 116 2.67 16.31 -4.68
CA VAL A 116 1.84 17.30 -3.97
C VAL A 116 1.92 18.61 -4.75
N ASP A 117 0.78 19.17 -5.07
CA ASP A 117 0.66 20.40 -5.87
C ASP A 117 1.47 20.33 -7.17
N GLY A 118 1.42 19.19 -7.86
CA GLY A 118 2.12 18.95 -9.11
C GLY A 118 3.64 18.75 -8.99
N LYS A 119 4.19 18.76 -7.77
CA LYS A 119 5.63 18.57 -7.53
C LYS A 119 5.91 17.22 -6.87
N VAL A 120 6.87 16.46 -7.40
CA VAL A 120 7.33 15.22 -6.77
C VAL A 120 8.02 15.54 -5.46
N LYS A 121 7.44 15.10 -4.36
CA LYS A 121 7.98 15.28 -3.01
C LYS A 121 8.83 14.10 -2.58
N LYS A 122 8.43 12.89 -2.95
CA LYS A 122 9.18 11.68 -2.63
C LYS A 122 9.08 10.67 -3.77
N ARG A 123 10.14 9.91 -3.93
CA ARG A 123 10.20 8.76 -4.85
C ARG A 123 10.77 7.56 -4.12
N THR A 124 10.21 6.39 -4.39
CA THR A 124 10.70 5.12 -3.85
C THR A 124 10.71 4.06 -4.93
N THR A 125 11.61 3.09 -4.82
CA THR A 125 11.65 1.91 -5.68
C THR A 125 11.47 0.69 -4.80
N GLN A 126 10.44 -0.09 -5.08
CA GLN A 126 10.09 -1.25 -4.27
C GLN A 126 10.01 -2.52 -5.11
N LYS A 127 10.21 -3.66 -4.44
CA LYS A 127 10.24 -4.98 -5.03
C LYS A 127 9.25 -5.90 -4.34
N GLY A 128 8.23 -6.36 -5.08
CA GLY A 128 7.31 -7.40 -4.63
C GLY A 128 7.75 -8.77 -5.12
N VAL A 129 7.76 -9.77 -4.23
CA VAL A 129 8.06 -11.15 -4.57
C VAL A 129 6.97 -12.06 -4.02
N SER A 130 6.41 -12.90 -4.88
CA SER A 130 5.53 -13.99 -4.50
C SER A 130 6.14 -15.32 -4.93
N LYS A 131 6.05 -16.33 -4.07
CA LYS A 131 6.57 -17.68 -4.33
C LYS A 131 5.43 -18.68 -4.28
N GLU A 132 5.47 -19.60 -5.22
CA GLU A 132 4.62 -20.79 -5.24
C GLU A 132 5.51 -22.02 -5.19
N ILE A 133 5.17 -22.96 -4.31
CA ILE A 133 5.88 -24.23 -4.13
C ILE A 133 4.95 -25.33 -4.63
N SER A 134 5.35 -26.05 -5.66
CA SER A 134 4.65 -27.24 -6.11
C SER A 134 5.54 -28.46 -5.92
N ASN A 135 4.98 -29.49 -5.29
CA ASN A 135 5.60 -30.79 -5.15
C ASN A 135 4.89 -31.77 -6.09
N SER A 136 5.63 -32.41 -6.98
CA SER A 136 5.08 -33.36 -7.93
C SER A 136 5.95 -34.62 -7.97
N THR A 137 5.29 -35.78 -8.06
CA THR A 137 5.94 -37.06 -8.37
C THR A 137 6.07 -37.33 -9.86
N LEU A 138 5.45 -36.51 -10.69
CA LEU A 138 5.51 -36.57 -12.14
C LEU A 138 6.30 -35.39 -12.67
N VAL A 139 7.13 -35.64 -13.68
CA VAL A 139 7.84 -34.58 -14.40
C VAL A 139 6.81 -33.81 -15.24
N VAL A 140 6.21 -32.79 -14.64
CA VAL A 140 5.42 -31.82 -15.43
C VAL A 140 6.39 -30.74 -15.84
N ALA A 141 6.77 -30.74 -17.10
CA ALA A 141 7.46 -29.62 -17.71
C ALA A 141 6.53 -28.41 -17.71
N SER A 142 6.52 -27.65 -16.61
CA SER A 142 5.83 -26.37 -16.59
C SER A 142 6.84 -25.33 -17.03
N ASP A 143 6.78 -24.98 -18.25
CA ASP A 143 7.43 -23.83 -18.87
C ASP A 143 6.94 -22.59 -18.12
N GLY A 144 7.75 -21.97 -17.28
CA GLY A 144 7.52 -20.68 -16.60
C GLY A 144 6.21 -19.97 -16.90
N THR A 145 5.07 -20.68 -16.77
CA THR A 145 3.76 -20.15 -17.12
C THR A 145 3.40 -19.04 -16.13
N PHE A 146 2.92 -17.95 -16.68
CA PHE A 146 2.35 -16.85 -15.92
C PHE A 146 1.26 -17.39 -15.00
N ASN A 147 1.47 -17.28 -13.69
CA ASN A 147 0.45 -17.57 -12.69
C ASN A 147 -0.14 -16.26 -12.20
N GLN A 148 -1.44 -16.06 -12.48
CA GLN A 148 -2.16 -14.84 -12.13
C GLN A 148 -2.16 -14.59 -10.62
N GLN A 149 -2.28 -15.63 -9.81
CA GLN A 149 -2.30 -15.51 -8.35
C GLN A 149 -0.97 -15.02 -7.79
N THR A 150 0.15 -15.60 -8.26
CA THR A 150 1.48 -15.16 -7.81
C THR A 150 1.83 -13.77 -8.32
N ALA A 151 1.38 -13.39 -9.51
CA ALA A 151 1.54 -12.04 -10.04
C ALA A 151 0.73 -11.03 -9.22
N SER A 152 -0.54 -11.34 -8.91
CA SER A 152 -1.40 -10.49 -8.06
C SER A 152 -0.81 -10.32 -6.65
N ASN A 153 -0.34 -11.39 -6.03
CA ASN A 153 0.30 -11.33 -4.71
C ASN A 153 1.61 -10.51 -4.73
N ALA A 154 2.38 -10.60 -5.80
CA ALA A 154 3.60 -9.78 -5.95
C ALA A 154 3.26 -8.30 -6.17
N LEU A 155 2.20 -8.00 -6.96
CA LEU A 155 1.68 -6.64 -7.14
C LEU A 155 1.19 -6.05 -5.82
N LYS A 156 0.39 -6.79 -5.06
CA LYS A 156 -0.11 -6.34 -3.76
C LYS A 156 1.06 -5.99 -2.83
N LYS A 157 2.06 -6.86 -2.71
CA LYS A 157 3.24 -6.62 -1.86
C LYS A 157 4.04 -5.38 -2.28
N VAL A 158 4.26 -5.15 -3.58
CA VAL A 158 4.99 -3.97 -4.03
C VAL A 158 4.20 -2.69 -3.78
N CYS A 159 2.88 -2.70 -3.97
CA CYS A 159 2.00 -1.56 -3.68
C CYS A 159 1.97 -1.23 -2.18
N GLU A 160 1.85 -2.25 -1.32
CA GLU A 160 1.92 -2.08 0.15
C GLU A 160 3.24 -1.42 0.58
N GLN A 161 4.36 -1.87 0.03
CA GLN A 161 5.67 -1.28 0.35
C GLN A 161 5.80 0.16 -0.16
N ILE A 162 5.28 0.46 -1.35
CA ILE A 162 5.26 1.82 -1.91
C ILE A 162 4.45 2.75 -1.01
N ILE A 163 3.21 2.38 -0.68
CA ILE A 163 2.33 3.20 0.17
C ILE A 163 2.95 3.40 1.55
N LYS A 164 3.42 2.33 2.19
CA LYS A 164 4.08 2.40 3.48
C LYS A 164 5.29 3.34 3.48
N ASP A 165 6.09 3.32 2.42
CA ASP A 165 7.30 4.13 2.32
C ASP A 165 6.97 5.58 1.99
N LEU A 166 6.09 5.84 1.03
CA LEU A 166 5.69 7.19 0.63
C LEU A 166 4.96 7.93 1.76
N LEU A 167 4.04 7.27 2.47
CA LEU A 167 3.18 7.91 3.47
C LEU A 167 3.78 7.97 4.88
N LYS A 168 4.77 7.12 5.22
CA LYS A 168 5.54 7.29 6.46
C LYS A 168 6.14 8.68 6.59
N TRP A 169 6.49 9.30 5.47
CA TRP A 169 7.06 10.63 5.45
C TRP A 169 6.06 11.71 5.91
N LYS A 170 4.77 11.57 5.58
CA LYS A 170 3.73 12.53 6.01
C LYS A 170 3.54 12.57 7.53
N ARG A 171 3.74 11.45 8.24
CA ARG A 171 3.57 11.37 9.71
C ARG A 171 4.67 12.07 10.52
N PHE A 172 5.79 12.46 9.92
CA PHE A 172 6.92 13.06 10.63
C PHE A 172 7.02 14.59 10.43
N TYR A 173 6.15 15.21 9.64
CA TYR A 173 6.22 16.63 9.30
C TYR A 173 4.97 17.44 9.69
N TYR A 174 4.08 16.86 10.54
CA TYR A 174 2.95 17.57 11.15
C TYR A 174 2.94 17.41 12.65
#